data_184510dafd7686a63d42835faf57819d
#
_entry.id   184510dafd7686a63d42835faf57819d
#
_cell.length_a   1.000
_cell.length_b   1.000
_cell.length_c   1.000
_cell.angle_alpha   90.00
_cell.angle_beta   90.00
_cell.angle_gamma   90.00
#
_symmetry.space_group_name_H-M   'P 1'
#
loop_
_entity.id
_entity.type
_entity.pdbx_description
1 polymer ?
#
loop_
_entity_poly.entity_id
_entity_poly.type
_entity_poly.pdbx_seq_one_letter_code
_entity_poly.pdbx_strand_id
1 'polypeptide(L)'
;MPKISAPTVAQHRVRQREALLRAATELLVNGGVSAVTPAAVGAAAGLSRPSVYQYFSSGADILAAVVEEAFPPANESLRLALDSAIGPAEKLDTYVRETLRLAAEGAHRPAAALAAAQLPDECLGRLRELHREQAAPFMDALQALGVQQLPLTAQLLSGTLESAMGAIEHGAPLAVVTDLTMALVRAAVGVVTTKPDSPGDPGSARGRPTGTSPKASVAGSATGTVVTTGHACRE
;
A
#
# COMPACT_ATOMS: atom_id res chain seq x y z
N MET A 1 22.11 12.31 48.29
CA MET A 1 22.20 13.21 47.09
C MET A 1 21.82 12.39 45.87
N PRO A 2 20.76 12.75 45.13
CA PRO A 2 20.42 12.04 43.92
C PRO A 2 21.48 12.32 42.84
N LYS A 3 22.13 11.25 42.32
CA LYS A 3 22.98 11.35 41.13
C LYS A 3 22.08 11.64 39.94
N ILE A 4 22.09 12.87 39.48
CA ILE A 4 21.55 13.22 38.14
C ILE A 4 22.55 12.60 37.16
N SER A 5 22.18 11.46 36.55
CA SER A 5 22.93 10.85 35.47
C SER A 5 22.80 11.76 34.24
N ALA A 6 23.80 12.59 34.00
CA ALA A 6 23.89 13.30 32.71
C ALA A 6 23.87 12.26 31.58
N PRO A 7 23.09 12.45 30.51
CA PRO A 7 23.09 11.54 29.37
C PRO A 7 24.52 11.35 28.87
N THR A 8 24.91 10.09 28.62
CA THR A 8 26.23 9.79 28.05
C THR A 8 26.36 10.45 26.68
N VAL A 9 27.58 10.76 26.22
CA VAL A 9 27.84 11.31 24.89
C VAL A 9 27.16 10.45 23.80
N ALA A 10 27.14 9.13 23.97
CA ALA A 10 26.44 8.22 23.06
C ALA A 10 24.94 8.46 23.03
N GLN A 11 24.29 8.60 24.20
CA GLN A 11 22.85 8.89 24.28
C GLN A 11 22.50 10.27 23.68
N HIS A 12 23.38 11.24 23.84
CA HIS A 12 23.19 12.56 23.24
C HIS A 12 23.24 12.47 21.70
N ARG A 13 24.20 11.71 21.15
CA ARG A 13 24.30 11.48 19.70
C ARG A 13 23.08 10.77 19.14
N VAL A 14 22.55 9.76 19.80
CA VAL A 14 21.34 9.06 19.40
C VAL A 14 20.15 10.04 19.33
N ARG A 15 19.92 10.82 20.38
CA ARG A 15 18.83 11.82 20.43
C ARG A 15 18.94 12.88 19.34
N GLN A 16 20.15 13.33 19.02
CA GLN A 16 20.38 14.29 17.94
C GLN A 16 20.09 13.68 16.57
N ARG A 17 20.52 12.43 16.33
CA ARG A 17 20.21 11.72 15.09
C ARG A 17 18.70 11.54 14.92
N GLU A 18 17.98 11.13 15.97
CA GLU A 18 16.52 11.01 15.98
C GLU A 18 15.83 12.36 15.72
N ALA A 19 16.33 13.45 16.31
CA ALA A 19 15.79 14.80 16.07
C ALA A 19 15.97 15.23 14.60
N LEU A 20 17.13 14.94 14.01
CA LEU A 20 17.39 15.19 12.58
C LEU A 20 16.47 14.38 11.68
N LEU A 21 16.25 13.10 11.97
CA LEU A 21 15.36 12.25 11.19
C LEU A 21 13.90 12.69 11.29
N ARG A 22 13.40 13.05 12.47
CA ARG A 22 12.06 13.63 12.62
C ARG A 22 11.90 14.91 11.80
N ALA A 23 12.85 15.84 11.90
CA ALA A 23 12.84 17.08 11.13
C ALA A 23 12.87 16.81 9.61
N ALA A 24 13.68 15.82 9.16
CA ALA A 24 13.74 15.43 7.76
C ALA A 24 12.42 14.82 7.27
N THR A 25 11.79 13.98 8.09
CA THR A 25 10.47 13.39 7.79
C THR A 25 9.38 14.45 7.69
N GLU A 26 9.35 15.40 8.61
CA GLU A 26 8.39 16.53 8.56
C GLU A 26 8.58 17.39 7.30
N LEU A 27 9.83 17.71 6.95
CA LEU A 27 10.15 18.45 5.73
C LEU A 27 9.76 17.67 4.48
N LEU A 28 9.98 16.35 4.45
CA LEU A 28 9.59 15.49 3.35
C LEU A 28 8.07 15.47 3.16
N VAL A 29 7.32 15.27 4.23
CA VAL A 29 5.84 15.18 4.18
C VAL A 29 5.21 16.50 3.75
N ASN A 30 5.76 17.64 4.21
CA ASN A 30 5.17 18.95 3.96
C ASN A 30 5.70 19.64 2.70
N GLY A 31 6.92 19.34 2.26
CA GLY A 31 7.60 20.05 1.18
C GLY A 31 8.24 19.16 0.11
N GLY A 32 8.07 17.84 0.22
CA GLY A 32 8.66 16.87 -0.70
C GLY A 32 10.18 16.74 -0.56
N VAL A 33 10.77 15.95 -1.45
CA VAL A 33 12.21 15.64 -1.43
C VAL A 33 13.10 16.88 -1.53
N SER A 34 12.69 17.87 -2.31
CA SER A 34 13.46 19.12 -2.49
C SER A 34 13.62 19.94 -1.22
N ALA A 35 12.71 19.79 -0.25
CA ALA A 35 12.81 20.44 1.05
C ALA A 35 13.83 19.76 2.00
N VAL A 36 14.20 18.51 1.74
CA VAL A 36 15.12 17.73 2.59
C VAL A 36 16.56 18.06 2.25
N THR A 37 17.04 19.18 2.75
CA THR A 37 18.46 19.60 2.61
C THR A 37 19.15 19.60 3.97
N PRO A 38 20.47 19.34 4.04
CA PRO A 38 21.20 19.39 5.32
C PRO A 38 21.02 20.71 6.09
N ALA A 39 20.88 21.83 5.37
CA ALA A 39 20.66 23.13 5.98
C ALA A 39 19.25 23.25 6.58
N ALA A 40 18.22 22.86 5.83
CA ALA A 40 16.83 22.91 6.29
C ALA A 40 16.59 21.94 7.46
N VAL A 41 17.11 20.70 7.35
CA VAL A 41 17.01 19.68 8.40
C VAL A 41 17.73 20.14 9.68
N GLY A 42 18.92 20.71 9.56
CA GLY A 42 19.63 21.28 10.70
C GLY A 42 18.85 22.41 11.37
N ALA A 43 18.35 23.37 10.58
CA ALA A 43 17.55 24.47 11.09
C ALA A 43 16.29 23.98 11.82
N ALA A 44 15.55 23.02 11.25
CA ALA A 44 14.36 22.45 11.85
C ALA A 44 14.66 21.64 13.13
N ALA A 45 15.81 20.98 13.21
CA ALA A 45 16.26 20.24 14.40
C ALA A 45 16.97 21.13 15.44
N GLY A 46 17.14 22.43 15.21
CA GLY A 46 17.87 23.33 16.09
C GLY A 46 19.39 23.07 16.11
N LEU A 47 19.94 22.51 15.04
CA LEU A 47 21.36 22.19 14.90
C LEU A 47 22.02 22.99 13.77
N SER A 48 23.32 23.30 13.95
CA SER A 48 24.08 23.93 12.88
C SER A 48 24.31 22.98 11.71
N ARG A 49 24.45 23.55 10.48
CA ARG A 49 24.78 22.76 9.28
C ARG A 49 26.03 21.86 9.45
N PRO A 50 27.14 22.36 10.06
CA PRO A 50 28.28 21.48 10.36
C PRO A 50 27.94 20.31 11.29
N SER A 51 27.03 20.51 12.24
CA SER A 51 26.58 19.44 13.13
C SER A 51 25.83 18.35 12.38
N VAL A 52 25.02 18.70 11.37
CA VAL A 52 24.32 17.70 10.52
C VAL A 52 25.31 16.81 9.81
N TYR A 53 26.38 17.35 9.27
CA TYR A 53 27.43 16.59 8.57
C TYR A 53 28.19 15.58 9.46
N GLN A 54 28.05 15.65 10.79
CA GLN A 54 28.55 14.63 11.71
C GLN A 54 27.71 13.35 11.69
N TYR A 55 26.48 13.40 11.16
CA TYR A 55 25.51 12.30 11.09
C TYR A 55 25.23 11.85 9.66
N PHE A 56 25.20 12.75 8.71
CA PHE A 56 24.83 12.50 7.32
C PHE A 56 25.76 13.27 6.39
N SER A 57 26.37 12.58 5.43
CA SER A 57 27.34 13.18 4.51
C SER A 57 26.67 14.02 3.42
N SER A 58 25.39 13.78 3.14
CA SER A 58 24.63 14.43 2.07
C SER A 58 23.12 14.45 2.34
N GLY A 59 22.37 15.18 1.50
CA GLY A 59 20.90 15.10 1.49
C GLY A 59 20.39 13.73 1.08
N ALA A 60 21.11 13.04 0.20
CA ALA A 60 20.77 11.66 -0.19
C ALA A 60 20.89 10.67 0.98
N ASP A 61 21.94 10.84 1.82
CA ASP A 61 22.09 10.01 3.03
C ASP A 61 20.95 10.26 4.05
N ILE A 62 20.49 11.51 4.15
CA ILE A 62 19.32 11.83 4.99
C ILE A 62 18.08 11.12 4.46
N LEU A 63 17.84 11.17 3.14
CA LEU A 63 16.70 10.50 2.51
C LEU A 63 16.78 8.98 2.67
N ALA A 64 17.96 8.38 2.49
CA ALA A 64 18.18 6.95 2.72
C ALA A 64 17.83 6.56 4.16
N ALA A 65 18.27 7.37 5.14
CA ALA A 65 17.95 7.13 6.54
C ALA A 65 16.45 7.31 6.86
N VAL A 66 15.77 8.27 6.22
CA VAL A 66 14.31 8.42 6.34
C VAL A 66 13.57 7.21 5.75
N VAL A 67 14.03 6.66 4.62
CA VAL A 67 13.48 5.42 4.04
C VAL A 67 13.58 4.27 5.04
N GLU A 68 14.75 4.07 5.67
CA GLU A 68 14.95 3.00 6.66
C GLU A 68 14.07 3.14 7.91
N GLU A 69 13.78 4.38 8.33
CA GLU A 69 13.00 4.65 9.56
C GLU A 69 11.47 4.74 9.29
N ALA A 70 11.04 4.78 8.02
CA ALA A 70 9.63 4.99 7.69
C ALA A 70 8.72 3.78 8.00
N PHE A 71 9.27 2.57 7.98
CA PHE A 71 8.49 1.33 8.08
C PHE A 71 8.52 0.64 9.46
N PRO A 72 9.62 0.64 10.22
CA PRO A 72 9.72 -0.16 11.44
C PRO A 72 8.60 0.06 12.46
N PRO A 73 8.14 1.30 12.75
CA PRO A 73 7.07 1.50 13.72
C PRO A 73 5.74 0.87 13.29
N ALA A 74 5.40 1.03 11.99
CA ALA A 74 4.19 0.45 11.42
C ALA A 74 4.28 -1.09 11.34
N ASN A 75 5.44 -1.62 10.97
CA ASN A 75 5.67 -3.06 10.91
C ASN A 75 5.57 -3.72 12.29
N GLU A 76 6.10 -3.09 13.33
CA GLU A 76 5.98 -3.60 14.70
C GLU A 76 4.53 -3.59 15.18
N SER A 77 3.77 -2.54 14.89
CA SER A 77 2.34 -2.47 15.21
C SER A 77 1.54 -3.57 14.49
N LEU A 78 1.78 -3.75 13.19
CA LEU A 78 1.18 -4.84 12.40
C LEU A 78 1.55 -6.20 12.96
N ARG A 79 2.81 -6.44 13.29
CA ARG A 79 3.28 -7.71 13.86
C ARG A 79 2.54 -8.02 15.17
N LEU A 80 2.48 -7.07 16.10
CA LEU A 80 1.79 -7.23 17.38
C LEU A 80 0.29 -7.52 17.20
N ALA A 81 -0.37 -6.83 16.27
CA ALA A 81 -1.78 -7.07 15.96
C ALA A 81 -2.00 -8.49 15.38
N LEU A 82 -1.14 -8.91 14.46
CA LEU A 82 -1.23 -10.20 13.78
C LEU A 82 -0.88 -11.40 14.67
N ASP A 83 -0.05 -11.20 15.71
CA ASP A 83 0.32 -12.26 16.66
C ASP A 83 -0.91 -12.80 17.42
N SER A 84 -1.96 -12.00 17.59
CA SER A 84 -3.21 -12.39 18.25
C SER A 84 -4.25 -13.00 17.30
N ALA A 85 -4.07 -12.89 15.98
CA ALA A 85 -5.03 -13.34 14.98
C ALA A 85 -4.90 -14.85 14.71
N ILE A 86 -6.04 -15.58 14.74
CA ILE A 86 -6.09 -17.02 14.57
C ILE A 86 -6.58 -17.37 13.15
N GLY A 87 -5.68 -17.98 12.37
CA GLY A 87 -5.99 -18.42 11.01
C GLY A 87 -5.92 -17.30 9.94
N PRO A 88 -5.95 -17.71 8.66
CA PRO A 88 -5.62 -16.78 7.57
C PRO A 88 -6.69 -15.70 7.34
N ALA A 89 -7.96 -15.99 7.56
CA ALA A 89 -9.03 -15.02 7.37
C ALA A 89 -8.96 -13.89 8.40
N GLU A 90 -8.73 -14.23 9.68
CA GLU A 90 -8.59 -13.24 10.73
C GLU A 90 -7.29 -12.43 10.58
N LYS A 91 -6.21 -13.06 10.12
CA LYS A 91 -4.96 -12.35 9.78
C LYS A 91 -5.16 -11.34 8.66
N LEU A 92 -5.89 -11.70 7.61
CA LEU A 92 -6.25 -10.78 6.53
C LEU A 92 -7.06 -9.59 7.04
N ASP A 93 -8.10 -9.87 7.82
CA ASP A 93 -8.97 -8.84 8.43
C ASP A 93 -8.19 -7.91 9.35
N THR A 94 -7.31 -8.47 10.18
CA THR A 94 -6.46 -7.72 11.12
C THR A 94 -5.46 -6.85 10.37
N TYR A 95 -4.82 -7.39 9.32
CA TYR A 95 -3.90 -6.62 8.50
C TYR A 95 -4.58 -5.38 7.89
N VAL A 96 -5.76 -5.56 7.29
CA VAL A 96 -6.51 -4.45 6.67
C VAL A 96 -6.89 -3.40 7.71
N ARG A 97 -7.47 -3.80 8.84
CA ARG A 97 -7.88 -2.87 9.89
C ARG A 97 -6.71 -2.10 10.48
N GLU A 98 -5.63 -2.80 10.79
CA GLU A 98 -4.45 -2.18 11.40
C GLU A 98 -3.77 -1.21 10.43
N THR A 99 -3.65 -1.58 9.15
CA THR A 99 -3.11 -0.69 8.12
C THR A 99 -3.93 0.60 7.99
N LEU A 100 -5.26 0.51 7.98
CA LEU A 100 -6.13 1.69 7.91
C LEU A 100 -6.08 2.53 9.19
N ARG A 101 -5.96 1.90 10.37
CA ARG A 101 -5.76 2.59 11.64
C ARG A 101 -4.46 3.38 11.65
N LEU A 102 -3.37 2.76 11.21
CA LEU A 102 -2.05 3.41 11.08
C LEU A 102 -2.07 4.58 10.09
N ALA A 103 -2.83 4.46 8.99
CA ALA A 103 -3.02 5.56 8.05
C ALA A 103 -3.74 6.74 8.70
N ALA A 104 -4.79 6.48 9.51
CA ALA A 104 -5.48 7.53 10.27
C ALA A 104 -4.59 8.24 11.29
N GLU A 105 -3.60 7.55 11.84
CA GLU A 105 -2.59 8.13 12.72
C GLU A 105 -1.45 8.84 11.97
N GLY A 106 -1.47 8.79 10.63
CA GLY A 106 -0.47 9.43 9.78
C GLY A 106 0.85 8.64 9.66
N ALA A 107 0.92 7.41 10.15
CA ALA A 107 2.11 6.57 10.06
C ALA A 107 2.52 6.22 8.62
N HIS A 108 1.57 6.28 7.68
CA HIS A 108 1.81 6.01 6.26
C HIS A 108 2.39 7.21 5.49
N ARG A 109 2.21 8.43 5.97
CA ARG A 109 2.60 9.65 5.25
C ARG A 109 4.06 9.70 4.79
N PRO A 110 5.06 9.30 5.60
CA PRO A 110 6.45 9.30 5.15
C PRO A 110 6.68 8.35 3.96
N ALA A 111 6.12 7.14 4.03
CA ALA A 111 6.22 6.16 2.95
C ALA A 111 5.51 6.62 1.67
N ALA A 112 4.32 7.24 1.79
CA ALA A 112 3.59 7.81 0.66
C ALA A 112 4.36 8.98 0.02
N ALA A 113 4.92 9.89 0.83
CA ALA A 113 5.75 10.99 0.33
C ALA A 113 7.01 10.50 -0.39
N LEU A 114 7.65 9.44 0.10
CA LEU A 114 8.79 8.80 -0.55
C LEU A 114 8.37 8.12 -1.87
N ALA A 115 7.24 7.42 -1.91
CA ALA A 115 6.74 6.75 -3.11
C ALA A 115 6.38 7.74 -4.23
N ALA A 116 5.87 8.93 -3.89
CA ALA A 116 5.54 9.99 -4.84
C ALA A 116 6.77 10.79 -5.31
N ALA A 117 7.95 10.55 -4.74
CA ALA A 117 9.14 11.35 -4.94
C ALA A 117 10.08 10.78 -6.02
N GLN A 118 10.84 11.65 -6.67
CA GLN A 118 11.98 11.24 -7.49
C GLN A 118 13.17 10.95 -6.59
N LEU A 119 13.28 9.70 -6.16
CA LEU A 119 14.38 9.23 -5.31
C LEU A 119 15.54 8.68 -6.15
N PRO A 120 16.78 8.70 -5.63
CA PRO A 120 17.89 7.93 -6.19
C PRO A 120 17.54 6.43 -6.30
N ASP A 121 18.10 5.76 -7.31
CA ASP A 121 17.77 4.34 -7.59
C ASP A 121 18.00 3.41 -6.39
N GLU A 122 19.05 3.65 -5.61
CA GLU A 122 19.35 2.89 -4.40
C GLU A 122 18.22 3.04 -3.34
N CYS A 123 17.74 4.28 -3.12
CA CYS A 123 16.63 4.54 -2.22
C CYS A 123 15.33 3.90 -2.72
N LEU A 124 15.08 3.94 -4.04
CA LEU A 124 13.92 3.29 -4.66
C LEU A 124 13.97 1.77 -4.50
N GLY A 125 15.13 1.17 -4.68
CA GLY A 125 15.35 -0.27 -4.47
C GLY A 125 15.00 -0.68 -3.04
N ARG A 126 15.55 0.05 -2.07
CA ARG A 126 15.30 -0.22 -0.65
C ARG A 126 13.85 0.04 -0.23
N LEU A 127 13.25 1.12 -0.73
CA LEU A 127 11.83 1.42 -0.49
C LEU A 127 10.92 0.28 -0.98
N ARG A 128 11.17 -0.28 -2.18
CA ARG A 128 10.41 -1.43 -2.71
C ARG A 128 10.59 -2.69 -1.86
N GLU A 129 11.78 -2.91 -1.32
CA GLU A 129 12.06 -4.04 -0.43
C GLU A 129 11.28 -3.90 0.89
N LEU A 130 11.32 -2.73 1.54
CA LEU A 130 10.59 -2.44 2.76
C LEU A 130 9.07 -2.58 2.57
N HIS A 131 8.54 -2.10 1.45
CA HIS A 131 7.13 -2.32 1.10
C HIS A 131 6.78 -3.80 0.94
N ARG A 132 7.69 -4.59 0.33
CA ARG A 132 7.48 -6.03 0.17
C ARG A 132 7.49 -6.74 1.53
N GLU A 133 8.42 -6.37 2.40
CA GLU A 133 8.48 -6.90 3.78
C GLU A 133 7.19 -6.58 4.55
N GLN A 134 6.69 -5.34 4.46
CA GLN A 134 5.44 -4.92 5.11
C GLN A 134 4.22 -5.67 4.55
N ALA A 135 4.18 -5.92 3.23
CA ALA A 135 3.09 -6.62 2.58
C ALA A 135 3.14 -8.15 2.72
N ALA A 136 4.24 -8.72 3.21
CA ALA A 136 4.40 -10.17 3.32
C ALA A 136 3.27 -10.86 4.11
N PRO A 137 2.84 -10.38 5.29
CA PRO A 137 1.75 -11.02 6.03
C PRO A 137 0.42 -11.02 5.28
N PHE A 138 0.16 -9.99 4.47
CA PHE A 138 -1.02 -9.90 3.61
C PHE A 138 -0.97 -10.96 2.50
N MET A 139 0.19 -11.09 1.83
CA MET A 139 0.41 -12.10 0.82
C MET A 139 0.28 -13.51 1.37
N ASP A 140 0.86 -13.79 2.54
CA ASP A 140 0.80 -15.08 3.22
C ASP A 140 -0.66 -15.45 3.57
N ALA A 141 -1.45 -14.49 4.05
CA ALA A 141 -2.85 -14.71 4.37
C ALA A 141 -3.67 -15.05 3.11
N LEU A 142 -3.49 -14.32 2.00
CA LEU A 142 -4.16 -14.60 0.72
C LEU A 142 -3.76 -15.97 0.16
N GLN A 143 -2.49 -16.35 0.24
CA GLN A 143 -2.00 -17.65 -0.19
C GLN A 143 -2.60 -18.76 0.66
N ALA A 144 -2.64 -18.61 1.98
CA ALA A 144 -3.21 -19.60 2.90
C ALA A 144 -4.74 -19.76 2.74
N LEU A 145 -5.43 -18.72 2.26
CA LEU A 145 -6.84 -18.77 1.87
C LEU A 145 -7.08 -19.46 0.53
N GLY A 146 -6.02 -19.85 -0.20
CA GLY A 146 -6.14 -20.55 -1.49
C GLY A 146 -6.61 -19.64 -2.63
N VAL A 147 -6.32 -18.34 -2.55
CA VAL A 147 -6.72 -17.36 -3.57
C VAL A 147 -6.12 -17.72 -4.92
N GLN A 148 -6.98 -17.90 -5.94
CA GLN A 148 -6.56 -18.12 -7.32
C GLN A 148 -5.96 -16.82 -7.90
N GLN A 149 -5.03 -16.96 -8.87
CA GLN A 149 -4.36 -15.79 -9.49
C GLN A 149 -3.79 -14.82 -8.46
N LEU A 150 -3.14 -15.38 -7.42
CA LEU A 150 -2.64 -14.65 -6.25
C LEU A 150 -1.93 -13.31 -6.58
N PRO A 151 -1.00 -13.22 -7.57
CA PRO A 151 -0.31 -11.96 -7.86
C PRO A 151 -1.28 -10.85 -8.30
N LEU A 152 -2.23 -11.17 -9.17
CA LEU A 152 -3.20 -10.20 -9.68
C LEU A 152 -4.20 -9.78 -8.60
N THR A 153 -4.73 -10.74 -7.86
CA THR A 153 -5.66 -10.45 -6.75
C THR A 153 -5.00 -9.60 -5.67
N ALA A 154 -3.78 -9.94 -5.29
CA ALA A 154 -3.01 -9.16 -4.31
C ALA A 154 -2.76 -7.74 -4.80
N GLN A 155 -2.41 -7.55 -6.08
CA GLN A 155 -2.20 -6.23 -6.65
C GLN A 155 -3.47 -5.37 -6.62
N LEU A 156 -4.62 -5.94 -6.99
CA LEU A 156 -5.91 -5.23 -6.97
C LEU A 156 -6.35 -4.87 -5.54
N LEU A 157 -6.17 -5.78 -4.59
CA LEU A 157 -6.48 -5.54 -3.19
C LEU A 157 -5.53 -4.53 -2.54
N SER A 158 -4.24 -4.56 -2.88
CA SER A 158 -3.26 -3.54 -2.45
C SER A 158 -3.66 -2.16 -2.97
N GLY A 159 -4.04 -2.03 -4.25
CA GLY A 159 -4.53 -0.76 -4.79
C GLY A 159 -5.81 -0.27 -4.11
N THR A 160 -6.72 -1.19 -3.73
CA THR A 160 -7.91 -0.86 -2.93
C THR A 160 -7.51 -0.32 -1.56
N LEU A 161 -6.55 -0.94 -0.90
CA LEU A 161 -6.06 -0.53 0.41
C LEU A 161 -5.34 0.83 0.34
N GLU A 162 -4.50 1.05 -0.67
CA GLU A 162 -3.85 2.36 -0.92
C GLU A 162 -4.87 3.47 -1.14
N SER A 163 -5.92 3.22 -1.94
CA SER A 163 -7.01 4.17 -2.16
C SER A 163 -7.78 4.47 -0.87
N ALA A 164 -8.00 3.46 -0.04
CA ALA A 164 -8.65 3.60 1.27
C ALA A 164 -7.81 4.43 2.24
N MET A 165 -6.50 4.19 2.32
CA MET A 165 -5.57 4.99 3.11
C MET A 165 -5.57 6.46 2.65
N GLY A 166 -5.49 6.69 1.35
CA GLY A 166 -5.58 8.04 0.78
C GLY A 166 -6.90 8.74 1.13
N ALA A 167 -8.04 8.05 1.08
CA ALA A 167 -9.32 8.62 1.49
C ALA A 167 -9.32 9.07 2.95
N ILE A 168 -8.77 8.26 3.86
CA ILE A 168 -8.64 8.58 5.29
C ILE A 168 -7.74 9.82 5.48
N GLU A 169 -6.61 9.89 4.79
CA GLU A 169 -5.69 11.03 4.84
C GLU A 169 -6.33 12.33 4.35
N HIS A 170 -7.32 12.25 3.44
CA HIS A 170 -8.12 13.37 2.97
C HIS A 170 -9.38 13.63 3.83
N GLY A 171 -9.49 13.00 4.99
CA GLY A 171 -10.53 13.29 5.98
C GLY A 171 -11.76 12.41 5.94
N ALA A 172 -11.78 11.33 5.15
CA ALA A 172 -12.87 10.36 5.21
C ALA A 172 -12.88 9.64 6.58
N PRO A 173 -14.07 9.37 7.17
CA PRO A 173 -14.18 8.73 8.48
C PRO A 173 -13.61 7.30 8.45
N LEU A 174 -12.66 7.01 9.34
CA LEU A 174 -11.99 5.71 9.44
C LEU A 174 -12.97 4.53 9.48
N ALA A 175 -14.02 4.61 10.28
CA ALA A 175 -14.98 3.51 10.42
C ALA A 175 -15.66 3.18 9.08
N VAL A 176 -16.12 4.21 8.35
CA VAL A 176 -16.81 4.03 7.06
C VAL A 176 -15.87 3.43 6.02
N VAL A 177 -14.65 3.96 5.94
CA VAL A 177 -13.63 3.44 4.98
C VAL A 177 -13.25 2.01 5.33
N THR A 178 -13.09 1.71 6.62
CA THR A 178 -12.76 0.35 7.08
C THR A 178 -13.86 -0.65 6.71
N ASP A 179 -15.12 -0.34 6.98
CA ASP A 179 -16.25 -1.22 6.69
C ASP A 179 -16.38 -1.51 5.19
N LEU A 180 -16.24 -0.48 4.34
CA LEU A 180 -16.27 -0.63 2.89
C LEU A 180 -15.08 -1.44 2.38
N THR A 181 -13.87 -1.15 2.84
CA THR A 181 -12.66 -1.88 2.43
C THR A 181 -12.75 -3.34 2.83
N MET A 182 -13.19 -3.63 4.05
CA MET A 182 -13.39 -4.99 4.53
C MET A 182 -14.41 -5.76 3.70
N ALA A 183 -15.53 -5.12 3.32
CA ALA A 183 -16.54 -5.74 2.46
C ALA A 183 -15.96 -6.09 1.08
N LEU A 184 -15.20 -5.17 0.46
CA LEU A 184 -14.54 -5.37 -0.84
C LEU A 184 -13.51 -6.51 -0.78
N VAL A 185 -12.64 -6.50 0.23
CA VAL A 185 -11.58 -7.52 0.39
C VAL A 185 -12.22 -8.91 0.58
N ARG A 186 -13.20 -9.04 1.46
CA ARG A 186 -13.89 -10.32 1.71
C ARG A 186 -14.66 -10.83 0.50
N ALA A 187 -15.33 -9.95 -0.24
CA ALA A 187 -16.03 -10.30 -1.46
C ALA A 187 -15.05 -10.80 -2.54
N ALA A 188 -13.94 -10.11 -2.74
CA ALA A 188 -12.92 -10.50 -3.70
C ALA A 188 -12.31 -11.87 -3.36
N VAL A 189 -11.96 -12.11 -2.09
CA VAL A 189 -11.42 -13.40 -1.63
C VAL A 189 -12.46 -14.50 -1.75
N GLY A 190 -13.73 -14.27 -1.39
CA GLY A 190 -14.82 -15.23 -1.51
C GLY A 190 -15.13 -15.65 -2.95
N VAL A 191 -15.11 -14.72 -3.89
CA VAL A 191 -15.31 -15.00 -5.32
C VAL A 191 -14.15 -15.78 -5.92
N VAL A 192 -12.91 -15.47 -5.53
CA VAL A 192 -11.71 -16.08 -6.14
C VAL A 192 -11.42 -17.47 -5.56
N THR A 193 -11.92 -17.79 -4.36
CA THR A 193 -11.78 -19.13 -3.75
C THR A 193 -12.84 -20.10 -4.24
N THR A 194 -13.98 -19.66 -4.77
CA THR A 194 -14.97 -20.53 -5.39
C THR A 194 -14.43 -21.01 -6.74
N LYS A 195 -14.09 -22.30 -6.83
CA LYS A 195 -13.74 -22.96 -8.09
C LYS A 195 -14.92 -22.79 -9.05
N PRO A 196 -14.72 -22.30 -10.29
CA PRO A 196 -15.79 -22.33 -11.27
C PRO A 196 -16.19 -23.79 -11.47
N ASP A 197 -17.49 -24.10 -11.29
CA ASP A 197 -18.04 -25.39 -11.66
C ASP A 197 -17.59 -25.69 -13.08
N SER A 198 -16.88 -26.80 -13.25
CA SER A 198 -16.48 -27.27 -14.57
C SER A 198 -17.75 -27.35 -15.42
N PRO A 199 -17.79 -26.74 -16.62
CA PRO A 199 -18.91 -26.92 -17.51
C PRO A 199 -19.06 -28.41 -17.72
N GLY A 200 -20.22 -28.96 -17.34
CA GLY A 200 -20.52 -30.38 -17.41
C GLY A 200 -20.16 -30.95 -18.76
N ASP A 201 -19.43 -32.03 -18.75
CA ASP A 201 -19.09 -32.86 -19.92
C ASP A 201 -20.39 -33.16 -20.73
N PRO A 202 -20.57 -32.68 -21.98
CA PRO A 202 -21.73 -32.95 -22.79
C PRO A 202 -21.60 -34.35 -23.50
N GLY A 203 -21.13 -35.35 -22.79
CA GLY A 203 -20.80 -36.65 -23.34
C GLY A 203 -21.56 -37.82 -22.75
N SER A 204 -22.90 -37.85 -22.71
CA SER A 204 -23.65 -39.11 -22.64
C SER A 204 -25.16 -38.90 -22.85
N ALA A 205 -25.58 -38.72 -24.09
CA ALA A 205 -26.94 -39.08 -24.49
C ALA A 205 -26.95 -39.41 -25.97
N ARG A 206 -26.63 -40.67 -26.26
CA ARG A 206 -27.08 -41.29 -27.53
C ARG A 206 -28.56 -41.58 -27.42
N GLY A 207 -29.35 -40.94 -28.27
CA GLY A 207 -30.76 -41.20 -28.44
C GLY A 207 -31.31 -40.43 -29.62
N ARG A 208 -31.27 -41.05 -30.81
CA ARG A 208 -32.05 -40.61 -31.99
C ARG A 208 -33.53 -40.91 -31.73
N PRO A 209 -34.50 -40.08 -32.20
CA PRO A 209 -35.11 -40.36 -33.45
C PRO A 209 -35.46 -39.18 -34.35
N THR A 210 -35.45 -39.44 -35.60
CA THR A 210 -36.05 -38.92 -36.82
C THR A 210 -37.29 -38.02 -36.67
N GLY A 211 -37.36 -36.94 -37.45
CA GLY A 211 -38.63 -36.38 -37.89
C GLY A 211 -38.66 -34.90 -38.19
N THR A 212 -38.62 -34.58 -39.52
CA THR A 212 -39.38 -33.51 -40.22
C THR A 212 -39.03 -32.04 -40.00
N SER A 213 -38.47 -31.43 -41.04
CA SER A 213 -38.54 -29.97 -41.36
C SER A 213 -39.98 -29.52 -41.62
N PRO A 214 -40.26 -28.21 -41.44
CA PRO A 214 -40.32 -27.37 -42.63
C PRO A 214 -39.69 -25.95 -42.49
N LYS A 215 -39.43 -25.42 -43.67
CA LYS A 215 -38.96 -24.11 -44.08
C LYS A 215 -39.84 -22.92 -43.63
N ALA A 216 -39.21 -21.78 -43.38
CA ALA A 216 -39.55 -20.43 -43.86
C ALA A 216 -38.56 -19.44 -43.20
N SER A 217 -37.70 -18.75 -43.90
CA SER A 217 -37.78 -17.54 -44.74
C SER A 217 -38.23 -16.31 -43.97
N VAL A 218 -37.36 -15.34 -43.99
CA VAL A 218 -37.51 -13.89 -44.24
C VAL A 218 -36.55 -13.02 -43.41
N ALA A 219 -35.81 -12.28 -44.10
CA ALA A 219 -34.95 -11.12 -44.05
C ALA A 219 -35.39 -10.00 -43.08
N GLY A 220 -34.40 -9.24 -42.62
CA GLY A 220 -34.58 -7.94 -41.99
C GLY A 220 -33.24 -7.29 -41.61
N SER A 221 -32.71 -6.50 -42.54
CA SER A 221 -31.63 -5.55 -42.35
C SER A 221 -32.03 -4.44 -41.38
N ALA A 222 -31.11 -4.00 -40.55
CA ALA A 222 -31.07 -2.61 -40.10
C ALA A 222 -29.65 -2.22 -39.62
N THR A 223 -29.12 -1.34 -40.37
CA THR A 223 -27.94 -0.47 -40.22
C THR A 223 -28.10 0.46 -39.04
N GLY A 224 -27.05 0.73 -38.29
CA GLY A 224 -27.04 1.76 -37.26
C GLY A 224 -25.64 2.08 -36.76
N THR A 225 -24.96 2.91 -37.45
CA THR A 225 -24.21 4.15 -37.19
C THR A 225 -23.28 4.14 -35.95
N VAL A 226 -22.00 4.14 -36.28
CA VAL A 226 -20.86 4.56 -35.43
C VAL A 226 -20.90 6.08 -35.27
N VAL A 227 -20.82 6.57 -34.03
CA VAL A 227 -20.50 7.97 -33.75
C VAL A 227 -19.16 8.04 -33.03
N THR A 228 -18.17 8.44 -33.79
CA THR A 228 -16.88 8.92 -33.34
C THR A 228 -17.01 10.40 -32.96
N THR A 229 -16.69 10.78 -31.74
CA THR A 229 -16.39 12.19 -31.42
C THR A 229 -15.04 12.25 -30.77
N GLY A 230 -14.04 12.65 -31.54
CA GLY A 230 -12.79 13.18 -31.05
C GLY A 230 -12.99 14.60 -30.54
N HIS A 231 -12.31 14.93 -29.43
CA HIS A 231 -12.02 16.32 -29.11
C HIS A 231 -10.56 16.41 -28.68
N ALA A 232 -9.82 17.07 -29.56
CA ALA A 232 -8.51 17.64 -29.28
C ALA A 232 -8.75 18.98 -28.58
N CYS A 233 -8.00 19.26 -27.52
CA CYS A 233 -7.73 20.62 -27.07
C CYS A 233 -6.24 20.82 -26.92
N ARG A 234 -5.77 21.75 -27.74
CA ARG A 234 -4.53 22.51 -27.58
C ARG A 234 -4.77 23.61 -26.52
N GLU A 235 -3.83 23.89 -25.77
CA GLU A 235 -2.95 25.01 -25.39
C GLU A 235 -2.48 24.85 -23.96
#